data_bdb9e5fa7a202b0ab6079c90e4c5e31b
#
_entry.id   bdb9e5fa7a202b0ab6079c90e4c5e31b
#
_cell.length_a   1.000
_cell.length_b   1.000
_cell.length_c   1.000
_cell.angle_alpha   90.00
_cell.angle_beta   90.00
_cell.angle_gamma   90.00
#
_symmetry.space_group_name_H-M   'P 1'
#
loop_
_entity.id
_entity.type
_entity.pdbx_description
1 polymer ?
#
loop_
_entity_poly.entity_id
_entity_poly.type
_entity_poly.pdbx_seq_one_letter_code
_entity_poly.pdbx_strand_id
1 'polypeptide(L)'
;MLSNQILHKTAQDIREITGFDCAIWDMQGFCLVRTNETLTGYEIQIQDFRDDEEEPEEMILDEMGMFRIYEDSDPVYVLMLHGNADGMELAGRMGASQLRN
;
A
#
# COMPACT_ATOMS: atom_id res chain seq x y z
N MET A 1 8.48 -13.53 3.19
CA MET A 1 7.09 -13.18 2.79
C MET A 1 6.19 -13.21 4.01
N LEU A 2 5.34 -12.21 4.14
CA LEU A 2 4.43 -12.12 5.28
C LEU A 2 3.19 -12.99 5.06
N SER A 3 2.62 -13.50 6.16
CA SER A 3 1.37 -14.25 6.08
C SER A 3 0.20 -13.33 5.77
N ASN A 4 -0.87 -13.86 5.19
CA ASN A 4 -2.10 -13.09 4.96
C ASN A 4 -2.66 -12.52 6.25
N GLN A 5 -2.52 -13.24 7.36
CA GLN A 5 -3.00 -12.78 8.65
C GLN A 5 -2.28 -11.50 9.09
N ILE A 6 -0.96 -11.43 8.90
CA ILE A 6 -0.18 -10.23 9.23
C ILE A 6 -0.56 -9.08 8.30
N LEU A 7 -0.75 -9.35 7.01
CA LEU A 7 -1.16 -8.32 6.05
C LEU A 7 -2.54 -7.75 6.43
N HIS A 8 -3.50 -8.60 6.77
CA HIS A 8 -4.84 -8.16 7.19
C HIS A 8 -4.77 -7.34 8.47
N LYS A 9 -4.01 -7.80 9.46
CA LYS A 9 -3.89 -7.08 10.73
C LYS A 9 -3.27 -5.71 10.51
N THR A 10 -2.20 -5.62 9.73
CA THR A 10 -1.54 -4.35 9.46
C THR A 10 -2.48 -3.38 8.75
N ALA A 11 -3.22 -3.85 7.76
CA ALA A 11 -4.17 -3.01 7.04
C ALA A 11 -5.26 -2.48 7.96
N GLN A 12 -5.80 -3.33 8.84
CA GLN A 12 -6.82 -2.93 9.81
C GLN A 12 -6.26 -1.93 10.82
N ASP A 13 -5.04 -2.13 11.30
CA ASP A 13 -4.40 -1.21 12.22
C ASP A 13 -4.22 0.17 11.58
N ILE A 14 -3.79 0.22 10.32
CA ILE A 14 -3.66 1.48 9.59
C ILE A 14 -5.02 2.17 9.52
N ARG A 15 -6.07 1.44 9.16
CA ARG A 15 -7.42 2.00 9.06
C ARG A 15 -7.91 2.55 10.40
N GLU A 16 -7.71 1.80 11.47
CA GLU A 16 -8.18 2.19 12.81
C GLU A 16 -7.39 3.37 13.37
N ILE A 17 -6.08 3.41 13.16
CA ILE A 17 -5.22 4.44 13.74
C ILE A 17 -5.27 5.72 12.92
N THR A 18 -5.25 5.64 11.60
CA THR A 18 -5.10 6.80 10.72
C THR A 18 -6.40 7.25 10.06
N GLY A 19 -7.38 6.38 9.98
CA GLY A 19 -8.62 6.65 9.25
C GLY A 19 -8.53 6.42 7.75
N PHE A 20 -7.34 6.12 7.21
CA PHE A 20 -7.18 5.85 5.78
C PHE A 20 -7.67 4.45 5.46
N ASP A 21 -8.43 4.31 4.37
CA ASP A 21 -8.66 3.01 3.79
C ASP A 21 -7.37 2.50 3.15
N CYS A 22 -7.21 1.18 3.13
CA CYS A 22 -5.93 0.58 2.82
C CYS A 22 -6.12 -0.67 1.97
N ALA A 23 -5.23 -0.87 1.01
CA ALA A 23 -5.14 -2.10 0.24
C ALA A 23 -3.67 -2.48 0.09
N ILE A 24 -3.40 -3.77 0.03
CA ILE A 24 -2.05 -4.30 -0.17
C ILE A 24 -2.09 -5.21 -1.39
N TRP A 25 -1.20 -4.94 -2.33
CA TRP A 25 -1.11 -5.64 -3.61
C TRP A 25 0.23 -6.36 -3.70
N ASP A 26 0.26 -7.54 -4.34
CA ASP A 26 1.54 -8.16 -4.66
C ASP A 26 2.11 -7.57 -5.96
N MET A 27 3.32 -7.99 -6.31
CA MET A 27 4.00 -7.45 -7.50
C MET A 27 3.48 -8.05 -8.80
N GLN A 28 2.61 -9.04 -8.74
CA GLN A 28 1.93 -9.61 -9.90
C GLN A 28 0.61 -8.89 -10.21
N GLY A 29 0.18 -7.97 -9.35
CA GLY A 29 -1.03 -7.19 -9.58
C GLY A 29 -2.27 -7.72 -8.88
N PHE A 30 -2.12 -8.68 -7.98
CA PHE A 30 -3.25 -9.21 -7.22
C PHE A 30 -3.42 -8.42 -5.91
N CYS A 31 -4.66 -8.02 -5.62
CA CYS A 31 -5.00 -7.39 -4.35
C CYS A 31 -5.14 -8.47 -3.29
N LEU A 32 -4.26 -8.44 -2.30
CA LEU A 32 -4.23 -9.44 -1.23
C LEU A 32 -5.16 -9.08 -0.08
N VAL A 33 -5.27 -7.78 0.22
CA VAL A 33 -6.06 -7.27 1.35
C VAL A 33 -6.63 -5.92 0.97
N ARG A 34 -7.86 -5.64 1.40
CA ARG A 34 -8.43 -4.30 1.34
C ARG A 34 -9.36 -4.09 2.54
N THR A 35 -9.32 -2.89 3.10
CA THR A 35 -10.17 -2.55 4.25
C THR A 35 -11.56 -2.10 3.84
N ASN A 36 -11.74 -1.77 2.56
CA ASN A 36 -13.00 -1.30 2.03
C ASN A 36 -13.21 -1.85 0.61
N GLU A 37 -14.32 -2.53 0.39
CA GLU A 37 -14.63 -3.14 -0.91
C GLU A 37 -14.81 -2.12 -2.03
N THR A 38 -15.01 -0.85 -1.68
CA THR A 38 -15.10 0.21 -2.70
C THR A 38 -13.74 0.60 -3.27
N LEU A 39 -12.63 0.09 -2.70
CA LEU A 39 -11.29 0.32 -3.24
C LEU A 39 -11.08 -0.56 -4.48
N THR A 40 -11.77 -0.25 -5.55
CA THR A 40 -11.69 -0.93 -6.84
C THR A 40 -11.41 0.11 -7.92
N GLY A 41 -10.93 -0.35 -9.08
CA GLY A 41 -10.67 0.54 -10.20
C GLY A 41 -9.31 1.21 -10.17
N TYR A 42 -8.42 0.80 -9.26
CA TYR A 42 -7.09 1.36 -9.16
C TYR A 42 -6.01 0.49 -9.80
N GLU A 43 -6.40 -0.54 -10.53
CA GLU A 43 -5.48 -1.51 -11.12
C GLU A 43 -4.47 -0.84 -12.05
N ILE A 44 -4.91 0.16 -12.83
CA ILE A 44 -4.04 0.86 -13.77
C ILE A 44 -2.98 1.66 -13.00
N GLN A 45 -3.39 2.39 -11.96
CA GLN A 45 -2.47 3.18 -11.15
C GLN A 45 -1.45 2.30 -10.45
N ILE A 46 -1.90 1.16 -9.91
CA ILE A 46 -1.02 0.19 -9.25
C ILE A 46 -0.02 -0.38 -10.27
N GLN A 47 -0.49 -0.73 -11.45
CA GLN A 47 0.36 -1.27 -12.51
C GLN A 47 1.41 -0.24 -12.94
N ASP A 48 1.01 1.00 -13.14
CA ASP A 48 1.92 2.07 -13.54
C ASP A 48 3.00 2.29 -12.49
N PHE A 49 2.61 2.29 -11.22
CA PHE A 49 3.56 2.45 -10.12
C PHE A 49 4.51 1.25 -10.02
N ARG A 50 3.97 0.04 -10.13
CA ARG A 50 4.75 -1.20 -10.08
C ARG A 50 5.79 -1.26 -11.19
N ASP A 51 5.40 -0.85 -12.41
CA ASP A 51 6.23 -0.98 -13.61
C ASP A 51 7.10 0.25 -13.86
N ASP A 52 7.05 1.27 -12.99
CA ASP A 52 7.83 2.49 -13.16
C ASP A 52 9.33 2.16 -13.12
N GLU A 53 10.04 2.52 -14.20
CA GLU A 53 11.46 2.21 -14.36
C GLU A 53 12.34 2.93 -13.32
N GLU A 54 11.87 4.07 -12.80
CA GLU A 54 12.59 4.81 -11.78
C GLU A 54 12.42 4.20 -10.39
N GLU A 55 11.52 3.24 -10.25
CA GLU A 55 11.24 2.52 -9.01
C GLU A 55 11.07 3.47 -7.80
N PRO A 56 10.19 4.47 -7.88
CA PRO A 56 9.98 5.38 -6.76
C PRO A 56 9.48 4.60 -5.54
N GLU A 57 9.96 4.97 -4.36
CA GLU A 57 9.52 4.33 -3.13
C GLU A 57 8.07 4.66 -2.81
N GLU A 58 7.62 5.85 -3.19
CA GLU A 58 6.26 6.29 -2.92
C GLU A 58 5.77 7.25 -3.99
N MET A 59 4.44 7.32 -4.12
CA MET A 59 3.79 8.28 -5.01
C MET A 59 2.46 8.67 -4.39
N ILE A 60 2.20 9.96 -4.25
CA ILE A 60 0.95 10.47 -3.69
C ILE A 60 0.25 11.28 -4.77
N LEU A 61 -0.97 10.89 -5.11
CA LEU A 61 -1.81 11.52 -6.14
C LEU A 61 -3.18 11.81 -5.54
N ASP A 62 -3.51 13.09 -5.42
CA ASP A 62 -4.82 13.52 -4.90
C ASP A 62 -5.16 12.82 -3.58
N GLU A 63 -6.14 11.93 -3.58
CA GLU A 63 -6.62 11.24 -2.38
C GLU A 63 -6.04 9.82 -2.27
N MET A 64 -4.98 9.51 -3.00
CA MET A 64 -4.40 8.17 -3.02
C MET A 64 -2.89 8.23 -2.89
N GLY A 65 -2.33 7.36 -2.07
CA GLY A 65 -0.89 7.17 -1.96
C GLY A 65 -0.52 5.72 -2.22
N MET A 66 0.61 5.50 -2.87
CA MET A 66 1.16 4.18 -3.12
C MET A 66 2.58 4.13 -2.57
N PHE A 67 2.90 3.04 -1.87
CA PHE A 67 4.16 2.87 -1.17
C PHE A 67 4.72 1.50 -1.48
N ARG A 68 5.98 1.46 -1.93
CA ARG A 68 6.65 0.22 -2.29
C ARG A 68 7.21 -0.42 -1.03
N ILE A 69 6.95 -1.71 -0.85
CA ILE A 69 7.39 -2.45 0.32
C ILE A 69 8.43 -3.47 -0.12
N TYR A 70 9.56 -3.47 0.57
CA TYR A 70 10.71 -4.29 0.20
C TYR A 70 10.93 -5.41 1.21
N GLU A 71 11.39 -6.54 0.68
CA GLU A 71 11.99 -7.62 1.47
C GLU A 71 13.45 -7.68 1.03
N ASP A 72 14.36 -7.35 1.94
CA ASP A 72 15.76 -7.08 1.61
C ASP A 72 15.83 -5.92 0.60
N SER A 73 16.27 -6.16 -0.62
CA SER A 73 16.31 -5.12 -1.65
C SER A 73 15.29 -5.34 -2.76
N ASP A 74 14.43 -6.35 -2.62
CA ASP A 74 13.43 -6.69 -3.64
C ASP A 74 12.06 -6.15 -3.27
N PRO A 75 11.36 -5.44 -4.17
CA PRO A 75 9.99 -5.03 -3.90
C PRO A 75 9.06 -6.24 -3.92
N VAL A 76 8.25 -6.37 -2.88
CA VAL A 76 7.34 -7.52 -2.73
C VAL A 76 5.87 -7.14 -2.68
N TYR A 77 5.56 -5.93 -2.21
CA TYR A 77 4.18 -5.46 -2.13
C TYR A 77 4.09 -3.99 -2.51
N VAL A 78 2.86 -3.57 -2.86
CA VAL A 78 2.49 -2.17 -2.95
C VAL A 78 1.40 -1.92 -1.90
N LEU A 79 1.66 -0.99 -1.00
CA LEU A 79 0.67 -0.52 -0.04
C LEU A 79 -0.03 0.69 -0.63
N MET A 80 -1.36 0.63 -0.74
CA MET A 80 -2.17 1.75 -1.22
C MET A 80 -3.01 2.30 -0.08
N LEU A 81 -2.96 3.62 0.11
CA LEU A 81 -3.82 4.33 1.06
C LEU A 81 -4.77 5.22 0.28
N HIS A 82 -5.99 5.38 0.79
CA HIS A 82 -7.00 6.25 0.20
C HIS A 82 -7.66 7.10 1.29
N GLY A 83 -7.74 8.39 1.05
CA GLY A 83 -8.34 9.34 1.97
C GLY A 83 -7.77 10.73 1.75
N ASN A 84 -7.97 11.62 2.73
CA ASN A 84 -7.44 12.97 2.67
C ASN A 84 -5.90 12.92 2.64
N ALA A 85 -5.28 13.70 1.75
CA ALA A 85 -3.83 13.69 1.58
C ALA A 85 -3.05 14.09 2.84
N ASP A 86 -3.67 14.83 3.75
CA ASP A 86 -3.02 15.25 4.99
C ASP A 86 -2.63 14.03 5.83
N GLY A 87 -1.34 13.93 6.17
CA GLY A 87 -0.83 12.83 6.97
C GLY A 87 -0.63 11.52 6.22
N MET A 88 -0.99 11.44 4.95
CA MET A 88 -0.90 10.21 4.17
C MET A 88 0.55 9.73 4.00
N GLU A 89 1.47 10.64 3.75
CA GLU A 89 2.88 10.30 3.60
C GLU A 89 3.42 9.62 4.87
N LEU A 90 3.14 10.20 6.03
CA LEU A 90 3.59 9.63 7.30
C LEU A 90 2.92 8.28 7.55
N ALA A 91 1.62 8.18 7.35
CA ALA A 91 0.88 6.94 7.56
C ALA A 91 1.39 5.83 6.64
N GLY A 92 1.65 6.16 5.38
CA GLY A 92 2.17 5.19 4.42
C GLY A 92 3.56 4.70 4.76
N ARG A 93 4.44 5.60 5.18
CA ARG A 93 5.80 5.23 5.58
C ARG A 93 5.79 4.36 6.84
N MET A 94 4.92 4.66 7.79
CA MET A 94 4.76 3.82 8.98
C MET A 94 4.25 2.43 8.62
N GLY A 95 3.25 2.35 7.77
CA GLY A 95 2.72 1.08 7.31
C GLY A 95 3.75 0.26 6.55
N ALA A 96 4.50 0.91 5.65
CA ALA A 96 5.56 0.25 4.89
C ALA A 96 6.65 -0.28 5.83
N SER A 97 6.98 0.47 6.87
CA SER A 97 7.98 0.04 7.87
C SER A 97 7.51 -1.20 8.62
N GLN A 98 6.23 -1.29 8.96
CA GLN A 98 5.67 -2.47 9.64
C GLN A 98 5.66 -3.71 8.74
N LEU A 99 5.50 -3.51 7.43
CA LEU A 99 5.44 -4.62 6.48
C LEU A 99 6.82 -5.00 5.93
N ARG A 100 7.85 -4.24 6.26
CA ARG A 100 9.22 -4.52 5.81
C ARG A 100 9.80 -5.68 6.62
N ASN A 101 10.41 -6.62 5.92
CA ASN A 101 11.17 -7.71 6.54
C ASN A 101 12.65 -7.40 6.55
#